data_9ca011a2762bd0f0984892aa1337d00c
#
_entry.id   9ca011a2762bd0f0984892aa1337d00c
#
_cell.length_a   1.000
_cell.length_b   1.000
_cell.length_c   1.000
_cell.angle_alpha   90.00
_cell.angle_beta   90.00
_cell.angle_gamma   90.00
#
_symmetry.space_group_name_H-M   'P 1'
#
loop_
_entity.id
_entity.type
_entity.pdbx_description
1 polymer ?
#
loop_
_entity_poly.entity_id
_entity_poly.type
_entity_poly.pdbx_seq_one_letter_code
_entity_poly.pdbx_strand_id
1 'polypeptide(L)'
;MGSFRLGLVYTGIAALDMKYAKECRNVLLKKLKELGHDIVTYDRGVVDSAEALRAAERMRTADVHVLVILVGTFTQDPVMTNLVQNVNVPVVFWAVPEVALREPPGSPSNSGGLVGVIMNASALSKMGMRFKVIFGEPSNAKAFKKLRNTIEAVRVLSSLRASRIGLVGYHSPGFYDGSVDEVALKQHVGTELVHIDLSELNSAMSKMDETRAKSAHEEVTSKIVGLTEEERIRDGRIFLGLKQIAQENKLDALAVKCWPELSFSSCFALSRLSDSGIPGGCEGDINATLTMLTLQRLTGQAVFLCDVFHLDDKKNTILTYHCGAAAASLASKKGDISIMKHPLGCGATVEFPVKTGRVTIVRMGNCAGRYRMFIATGEALRTKQIVRGNPLEIRLDSKVDDFLKTVTSRGVEHHMLIVHGDWSDILSEICEIAGFEKMTV
;
A
#
# COMPACT_ATOMS: atom_id res chain seq x y z
N MET A 1 7.54 14.84 -2.75
CA MET A 1 7.61 13.74 -3.76
C MET A 1 7.41 14.35 -5.13
N GLY A 2 8.21 13.94 -6.17
CA GLY A 2 7.95 14.32 -7.56
C GLY A 2 6.55 13.83 -8.00
N SER A 3 5.96 14.48 -9.00
CA SER A 3 4.66 14.05 -9.53
C SER A 3 4.78 12.65 -10.15
N PHE A 4 3.78 11.79 -9.90
CA PHE A 4 3.70 10.47 -10.53
C PHE A 4 3.40 10.62 -12.03
N ARG A 5 4.28 10.09 -12.91
CA ARG A 5 4.20 10.25 -14.36
C ARG A 5 3.90 8.93 -15.04
N LEU A 6 2.97 8.97 -15.99
CA LEU A 6 2.52 7.85 -16.76
C LEU A 6 2.94 8.03 -18.23
N GLY A 7 3.67 7.06 -18.79
CA GLY A 7 4.00 7.01 -20.20
C GLY A 7 2.88 6.37 -21.02
N LEU A 8 2.53 6.95 -22.17
CA LEU A 8 1.61 6.35 -23.12
C LEU A 8 2.20 6.37 -24.53
N VAL A 9 2.38 5.20 -25.12
CA VAL A 9 2.77 5.01 -26.51
C VAL A 9 1.76 4.12 -27.22
N TYR A 10 1.72 4.16 -28.55
CA TYR A 10 0.97 3.20 -29.35
C TYR A 10 1.88 2.59 -30.42
N THR A 11 1.71 1.31 -30.63
CA THR A 11 2.55 0.52 -31.51
C THR A 11 1.75 -0.16 -32.62
N GLY A 12 2.42 -0.58 -33.65
CA GLY A 12 1.84 -1.33 -34.77
C GLY A 12 2.84 -1.59 -35.88
N ILE A 13 2.31 -1.97 -37.03
CA ILE A 13 3.07 -2.11 -38.28
C ILE A 13 2.45 -1.19 -39.34
N ALA A 14 3.29 -0.50 -40.10
CA ALA A 14 2.85 0.50 -41.09
C ALA A 14 1.93 -0.07 -42.20
N ALA A 15 1.97 -1.39 -42.42
CA ALA A 15 1.13 -2.08 -43.41
C ALA A 15 -0.34 -2.27 -42.96
N LEU A 16 -0.66 -2.04 -41.68
CA LEU A 16 -2.00 -2.20 -41.11
C LEU A 16 -2.62 -0.84 -40.72
N ASP A 17 -3.83 -0.86 -40.16
CA ASP A 17 -4.60 0.35 -39.88
C ASP A 17 -4.06 1.15 -38.69
N MET A 18 -3.00 1.92 -38.88
CA MET A 18 -2.42 2.83 -37.89
C MET A 18 -3.35 4.01 -37.53
N LYS A 19 -4.36 4.31 -38.38
CA LYS A 19 -5.38 5.33 -38.06
C LYS A 19 -6.25 4.87 -36.91
N TYR A 20 -6.73 3.63 -36.97
CA TYR A 20 -7.47 3.01 -35.87
C TYR A 20 -6.64 2.95 -34.57
N ALA A 21 -5.37 2.54 -34.67
CA ALA A 21 -4.46 2.54 -33.52
C ALA A 21 -4.35 3.92 -32.87
N LYS A 22 -4.24 4.99 -33.65
CA LYS A 22 -4.20 6.37 -33.17
C LYS A 22 -5.52 6.82 -32.55
N GLU A 23 -6.64 6.43 -33.10
CA GLU A 23 -7.98 6.72 -32.53
C GLU A 23 -8.15 6.05 -31.18
N CYS A 24 -7.81 4.76 -31.04
CA CYS A 24 -7.80 4.03 -29.78
C CYS A 24 -6.91 4.70 -28.74
N ARG A 25 -5.69 5.11 -29.14
CA ARG A 25 -4.77 5.86 -28.26
C ARG A 25 -5.39 7.16 -27.78
N ASN A 26 -6.08 7.92 -28.62
CA ASN A 26 -6.71 9.18 -28.23
C ASN A 26 -7.84 8.97 -27.22
N VAL A 27 -8.66 7.93 -27.39
CA VAL A 27 -9.70 7.58 -26.43
C VAL A 27 -9.06 7.19 -25.08
N LEU A 28 -8.01 6.36 -25.09
CA LEU A 28 -7.31 5.95 -23.87
C LEU A 28 -6.66 7.16 -23.18
N LEU A 29 -5.99 8.05 -23.93
CA LEU A 29 -5.39 9.27 -23.41
C LEU A 29 -6.40 10.17 -22.69
N LYS A 30 -7.60 10.36 -23.30
CA LYS A 30 -8.66 11.15 -22.68
C LYS A 30 -9.03 10.57 -21.32
N LYS A 31 -9.25 9.27 -21.22
CA LYS A 31 -9.60 8.60 -19.96
C LYS A 31 -8.45 8.64 -18.92
N LEU A 32 -7.20 8.49 -19.36
CA LEU A 32 -6.05 8.58 -18.47
C LEU A 32 -5.91 10.00 -17.87
N LYS A 33 -6.21 11.05 -18.64
CA LYS A 33 -6.23 12.43 -18.11
C LYS A 33 -7.25 12.64 -16.99
N GLU A 34 -8.34 11.87 -16.98
CA GLU A 34 -9.37 11.93 -15.92
C GLU A 34 -8.84 11.38 -14.58
N LEU A 35 -7.73 10.64 -14.57
CA LEU A 35 -7.09 10.12 -13.34
C LEU A 35 -6.27 11.19 -12.60
N GLY A 36 -6.01 12.35 -13.22
CA GLY A 36 -5.29 13.46 -12.59
C GLY A 36 -3.77 13.28 -12.48
N HIS A 37 -3.20 12.29 -13.20
CA HIS A 37 -1.75 12.08 -13.25
C HIS A 37 -1.11 12.82 -14.41
N ASP A 38 0.19 13.15 -14.30
CA ASP A 38 0.99 13.66 -15.40
C ASP A 38 1.17 12.57 -16.45
N ILE A 39 0.82 12.88 -17.71
CA ILE A 39 0.91 11.91 -18.81
C ILE A 39 1.94 12.39 -19.83
N VAL A 40 2.93 11.55 -20.08
CA VAL A 40 3.94 11.74 -21.11
C VAL A 40 3.56 10.89 -22.32
N THR A 41 3.42 11.52 -23.47
CA THR A 41 3.05 10.82 -24.72
C THR A 41 4.19 10.84 -25.72
N TYR A 42 4.21 9.80 -26.58
CA TYR A 42 4.90 9.81 -27.85
C TYR A 42 3.86 9.83 -28.97
N ASP A 43 3.81 10.93 -29.73
CA ASP A 43 2.68 11.21 -30.62
C ASP A 43 2.75 10.49 -31.98
N ARG A 44 3.90 9.91 -32.30
CA ARG A 44 4.08 9.05 -33.49
C ARG A 44 3.75 7.60 -33.17
N GLY A 45 3.24 6.86 -34.14
CA GLY A 45 3.13 5.41 -34.05
C GLY A 45 4.51 4.77 -34.03
N VAL A 46 4.74 3.87 -33.08
CA VAL A 46 6.00 3.13 -32.97
C VAL A 46 5.89 1.91 -33.87
N VAL A 47 6.48 1.98 -35.05
CA VAL A 47 6.34 0.96 -36.12
C VAL A 47 7.63 0.22 -36.48
N ASP A 48 8.77 0.72 -36.01
CA ASP A 48 10.09 0.13 -36.21
C ASP A 48 11.01 0.31 -35.01
N SER A 49 12.17 -0.32 -35.02
CA SER A 49 13.16 -0.26 -33.93
C SER A 49 13.70 1.16 -33.69
N ALA A 50 13.83 1.98 -34.74
CA ALA A 50 14.33 3.34 -34.57
C ALA A 50 13.31 4.23 -33.83
N GLU A 51 12.02 4.13 -34.21
CA GLU A 51 10.94 4.81 -33.45
C GLU A 51 10.82 4.27 -32.02
N ALA A 52 11.01 2.96 -31.82
CA ALA A 52 10.99 2.36 -30.48
C ALA A 52 12.07 2.96 -29.55
N LEU A 53 13.30 3.12 -30.05
CA LEU A 53 14.39 3.72 -29.29
C LEU A 53 14.13 5.21 -29.00
N ARG A 54 13.60 5.98 -29.96
CA ARG A 54 13.21 7.38 -29.75
C ARG A 54 12.08 7.53 -28.73
N ALA A 55 11.09 6.65 -28.80
CA ALA A 55 9.99 6.64 -27.81
C ALA A 55 10.50 6.28 -26.42
N ALA A 56 11.36 5.25 -26.31
CA ALA A 56 11.99 4.86 -25.04
C ALA A 56 12.80 5.99 -24.43
N GLU A 57 13.64 6.67 -25.23
CA GLU A 57 14.42 7.83 -24.77
C GLU A 57 13.51 8.95 -24.25
N ARG A 58 12.42 9.26 -24.95
CA ARG A 58 11.42 10.24 -24.51
C ARG A 58 10.83 9.87 -23.15
N MET A 59 10.46 8.59 -22.94
CA MET A 59 9.88 8.10 -21.67
C MET A 59 10.90 8.13 -20.55
N ARG A 60 12.13 7.67 -20.81
CA ARG A 60 13.25 7.66 -19.85
C ARG A 60 13.63 9.07 -19.40
N THR A 61 13.81 10.01 -20.34
CA THR A 61 14.15 11.41 -20.05
C THR A 61 13.05 12.11 -19.25
N ALA A 62 11.79 11.74 -19.48
CA ALA A 62 10.67 12.28 -18.73
C ALA A 62 10.46 11.58 -17.37
N ASP A 63 11.27 10.59 -17.02
CA ASP A 63 11.22 9.84 -15.76
C ASP A 63 9.81 9.30 -15.48
N VAL A 64 9.26 8.52 -16.42
CA VAL A 64 7.93 7.88 -16.24
C VAL A 64 8.03 6.73 -15.25
N HIS A 65 6.98 6.51 -14.46
CA HIS A 65 6.92 5.48 -13.42
C HIS A 65 6.23 4.19 -13.90
N VAL A 66 5.41 4.30 -14.94
CA VAL A 66 4.72 3.19 -15.60
C VAL A 66 4.59 3.50 -17.08
N LEU A 67 4.73 2.47 -17.94
CA LEU A 67 4.56 2.60 -19.37
C LEU A 67 3.33 1.82 -19.84
N VAL A 68 2.35 2.51 -20.39
CA VAL A 68 1.19 1.92 -21.06
C VAL A 68 1.47 1.89 -22.55
N ILE A 69 1.50 0.70 -23.14
CA ILE A 69 1.72 0.47 -24.56
C ILE A 69 0.40 -0.03 -25.18
N LEU A 70 -0.26 0.83 -25.93
CA LEU A 70 -1.42 0.44 -26.71
C LEU A 70 -0.94 -0.27 -27.99
N VAL A 71 -1.17 -1.57 -28.07
CA VAL A 71 -0.87 -2.38 -29.26
C VAL A 71 -2.07 -2.31 -30.19
N GLY A 72 -2.05 -1.30 -31.05
CA GLY A 72 -3.18 -0.98 -31.93
C GLY A 72 -3.27 -1.87 -33.15
N THR A 73 -2.11 -2.29 -33.66
CA THR A 73 -2.03 -3.34 -34.70
C THR A 73 -0.91 -4.32 -34.35
N PHE A 74 -0.78 -5.40 -35.14
CA PHE A 74 0.34 -6.34 -34.99
C PHE A 74 1.67 -5.60 -34.86
N THR A 75 2.46 -5.95 -33.84
CA THR A 75 3.75 -5.30 -33.55
C THR A 75 4.85 -6.35 -33.48
N GLN A 76 5.95 -6.13 -34.21
CA GLN A 76 7.09 -7.05 -34.23
C GLN A 76 7.88 -7.02 -32.90
N ASP A 77 8.49 -8.17 -32.53
CA ASP A 77 9.25 -8.31 -31.29
C ASP A 77 10.41 -7.30 -31.14
N PRO A 78 11.23 -6.98 -32.18
CA PRO A 78 12.28 -5.98 -31.99
C PRO A 78 11.78 -4.60 -31.62
N VAL A 79 10.60 -4.21 -32.09
CA VAL A 79 9.98 -2.93 -31.74
C VAL A 79 9.63 -2.93 -30.23
N MET A 80 8.97 -3.99 -29.78
CA MET A 80 8.51 -4.10 -28.41
C MET A 80 9.67 -4.27 -27.41
N THR A 81 10.63 -5.13 -27.72
CA THR A 81 11.78 -5.39 -26.84
C THR A 81 12.66 -4.15 -26.70
N ASN A 82 12.95 -3.43 -27.78
CA ASN A 82 13.69 -2.18 -27.72
C ASN A 82 12.98 -1.12 -26.86
N LEU A 83 11.67 -1.01 -26.99
CA LEU A 83 10.89 -0.06 -26.18
C LEU A 83 10.94 -0.42 -24.70
N VAL A 84 10.62 -1.68 -24.35
CA VAL A 84 10.48 -2.11 -22.94
C VAL A 84 11.82 -2.13 -22.21
N GLN A 85 12.88 -2.67 -22.83
CA GLN A 85 14.20 -2.75 -22.19
C GLN A 85 14.83 -1.39 -21.91
N ASN A 86 14.60 -0.40 -22.77
CA ASN A 86 15.23 0.91 -22.64
C ASN A 86 14.47 1.87 -21.70
N VAL A 87 13.22 1.57 -21.32
CA VAL A 87 12.48 2.36 -20.33
C VAL A 87 12.65 1.81 -18.92
N ASN A 88 12.67 0.48 -18.77
CA ASN A 88 12.91 -0.24 -17.50
C ASN A 88 11.97 0.18 -16.32
N VAL A 89 10.69 0.29 -16.62
CA VAL A 89 9.62 0.53 -15.63
C VAL A 89 8.54 -0.54 -15.78
N PRO A 90 7.60 -0.69 -14.82
CA PRO A 90 6.42 -1.54 -15.00
C PRO A 90 5.68 -1.23 -16.30
N VAL A 91 5.35 -2.27 -17.07
CA VAL A 91 4.74 -2.15 -18.40
C VAL A 91 3.36 -2.77 -18.41
N VAL A 92 2.41 -2.05 -19.04
CA VAL A 92 1.05 -2.53 -19.31
C VAL A 92 0.83 -2.54 -20.82
N PHE A 93 0.58 -3.72 -21.39
CA PHE A 93 0.09 -3.85 -22.76
C PHE A 93 -1.42 -3.70 -22.80
N TRP A 94 -1.90 -2.81 -23.63
CA TRP A 94 -3.31 -2.71 -23.94
C TRP A 94 -3.54 -3.23 -25.36
N ALA A 95 -4.09 -4.45 -25.49
CA ALA A 95 -4.48 -5.03 -26.75
C ALA A 95 -5.88 -4.60 -27.16
N VAL A 96 -6.06 -4.11 -28.37
CA VAL A 96 -7.38 -3.74 -28.91
C VAL A 96 -8.03 -4.93 -29.64
N PRO A 97 -9.37 -5.01 -29.66
CA PRO A 97 -10.09 -6.01 -30.47
C PRO A 97 -9.82 -5.86 -31.95
N GLU A 98 -10.01 -6.95 -32.70
CA GLU A 98 -9.90 -6.99 -34.16
C GLU A 98 -11.05 -6.21 -34.80
N VAL A 99 -10.71 -5.26 -35.67
CA VAL A 99 -11.69 -4.40 -36.37
C VAL A 99 -12.52 -5.18 -37.35
N ALA A 100 -11.91 -6.13 -38.05
CA ALA A 100 -12.58 -6.97 -39.05
C ALA A 100 -13.81 -7.71 -38.53
N LEU A 101 -13.90 -7.94 -37.21
CA LEU A 101 -15.09 -8.55 -36.58
C LEU A 101 -16.35 -7.64 -36.60
N ARG A 102 -16.19 -6.37 -36.95
CA ARG A 102 -17.29 -5.39 -37.11
C ARG A 102 -17.68 -5.17 -38.56
N GLU A 103 -16.89 -5.74 -39.49
CA GLU A 103 -17.07 -5.63 -40.90
C GLU A 103 -17.88 -6.84 -41.44
N PRO A 104 -18.35 -6.80 -42.69
CA PRO A 104 -19.01 -7.96 -43.32
C PRO A 104 -18.15 -9.22 -43.26
N PRO A 105 -18.76 -10.41 -43.16
CA PRO A 105 -18.05 -11.69 -43.16
C PRO A 105 -17.10 -11.80 -44.34
N GLY A 106 -15.84 -12.20 -44.08
CA GLY A 106 -14.79 -12.32 -45.10
C GLY A 106 -13.89 -11.08 -45.29
N SER A 107 -14.15 -10.01 -44.48
CA SER A 107 -13.25 -8.85 -44.47
C SER A 107 -11.85 -9.23 -43.96
N PRO A 108 -10.78 -8.65 -44.53
CA PRO A 108 -9.41 -8.96 -44.11
C PRO A 108 -9.15 -8.45 -42.68
N SER A 109 -8.30 -9.14 -41.91
CA SER A 109 -7.82 -8.64 -40.63
C SER A 109 -7.06 -7.32 -40.78
N ASN A 110 -7.43 -6.33 -40.01
CA ASN A 110 -6.88 -4.96 -40.10
C ASN A 110 -6.03 -4.55 -38.89
N SER A 111 -6.16 -5.23 -37.75
CA SER A 111 -5.42 -4.84 -36.56
C SER A 111 -4.44 -5.91 -36.10
N GLY A 112 -4.87 -7.12 -35.79
CA GLY A 112 -4.00 -8.15 -35.23
C GLY A 112 -3.34 -7.76 -33.89
N GLY A 113 -3.91 -6.78 -33.15
CA GLY A 113 -3.31 -6.25 -31.93
C GLY A 113 -3.14 -7.32 -30.85
N LEU A 114 -4.13 -8.19 -30.66
CA LEU A 114 -4.06 -9.28 -29.68
C LEU A 114 -3.00 -10.32 -30.08
N VAL A 115 -2.89 -10.64 -31.37
CA VAL A 115 -1.85 -11.57 -31.89
C VAL A 115 -0.47 -11.00 -31.58
N GLY A 116 -0.25 -9.72 -31.86
CA GLY A 116 0.99 -9.01 -31.53
C GLY A 116 1.32 -9.07 -30.03
N VAL A 117 0.35 -8.82 -29.16
CA VAL A 117 0.56 -8.91 -27.70
C VAL A 117 0.94 -10.33 -27.27
N ILE A 118 0.27 -11.36 -27.77
CA ILE A 118 0.60 -12.77 -27.42
C ILE A 118 2.03 -13.11 -27.84
N MET A 119 2.45 -12.71 -29.04
CA MET A 119 3.80 -12.91 -29.56
C MET A 119 4.84 -12.16 -28.70
N ASN A 120 4.64 -10.87 -28.47
CA ASN A 120 5.55 -10.03 -27.70
C ASN A 120 5.64 -10.49 -26.22
N ALA A 121 4.51 -10.92 -25.63
CA ALA A 121 4.47 -11.49 -24.28
C ALA A 121 5.35 -12.74 -24.17
N SER A 122 5.32 -13.62 -25.17
CA SER A 122 6.19 -14.81 -25.24
C SER A 122 7.68 -14.41 -25.28
N ALA A 123 8.04 -13.46 -26.14
CA ALA A 123 9.42 -12.99 -26.24
C ALA A 123 9.92 -12.36 -24.93
N LEU A 124 9.16 -11.45 -24.34
CA LEU A 124 9.51 -10.77 -23.09
C LEU A 124 9.55 -11.72 -21.90
N SER A 125 8.65 -12.71 -21.83
CA SER A 125 8.71 -13.76 -20.80
C SER A 125 9.98 -14.58 -20.87
N LYS A 126 10.44 -14.94 -22.08
CA LYS A 126 11.73 -15.62 -22.29
C LYS A 126 12.94 -14.77 -21.89
N MET A 127 12.79 -13.45 -21.91
CA MET A 127 13.78 -12.48 -21.42
C MET A 127 13.69 -12.22 -19.92
N GLY A 128 12.78 -12.88 -19.18
CA GLY A 128 12.56 -12.69 -17.76
C GLY A 128 11.88 -11.36 -17.37
N MET A 129 11.28 -10.67 -18.35
CA MET A 129 10.64 -9.37 -18.12
C MET A 129 9.20 -9.54 -17.65
N ARG A 130 8.78 -8.67 -16.71
CA ARG A 130 7.40 -8.65 -16.18
C ARG A 130 6.59 -7.59 -16.90
N PHE A 131 5.35 -7.91 -17.18
CA PHE A 131 4.38 -7.02 -17.82
C PHE A 131 2.95 -7.43 -17.42
N LYS A 132 2.01 -6.51 -17.62
CA LYS A 132 0.57 -6.77 -17.48
C LYS A 132 -0.09 -6.69 -18.85
N VAL A 133 -1.11 -7.52 -19.08
CA VAL A 133 -1.90 -7.47 -20.34
C VAL A 133 -3.34 -7.12 -20.01
N ILE A 134 -3.87 -6.13 -20.73
CA ILE A 134 -5.28 -5.76 -20.73
C ILE A 134 -5.80 -5.88 -22.16
N PHE A 135 -6.95 -6.52 -22.30
CA PHE A 135 -7.63 -6.67 -23.60
C PHE A 135 -9.00 -5.99 -23.56
N GLY A 136 -9.29 -5.23 -24.59
CA GLY A 136 -10.59 -4.60 -24.78
C GLY A 136 -10.54 -3.26 -25.50
N GLU A 137 -11.72 -2.74 -25.83
CA GLU A 137 -11.86 -1.37 -26.31
C GLU A 137 -11.38 -0.38 -25.25
N PRO A 138 -10.68 0.69 -25.62
CA PRO A 138 -10.31 1.74 -24.68
C PRO A 138 -11.51 2.40 -23.98
N SER A 139 -12.70 2.33 -24.57
CA SER A 139 -13.95 2.77 -23.97
C SER A 139 -14.53 1.83 -22.92
N ASN A 140 -14.09 0.56 -22.88
CA ASN A 140 -14.61 -0.47 -21.99
C ASN A 140 -14.27 -0.16 -20.53
N ALA A 141 -15.30 0.06 -19.70
CA ALA A 141 -15.15 0.44 -18.29
C ALA A 141 -14.45 -0.65 -17.45
N LYS A 142 -14.71 -1.95 -17.72
CA LYS A 142 -14.09 -3.06 -16.99
C LYS A 142 -12.59 -3.18 -17.30
N ALA A 143 -12.21 -3.03 -18.58
CA ALA A 143 -10.81 -3.02 -18.99
C ALA A 143 -10.09 -1.79 -18.41
N PHE A 144 -10.72 -0.62 -18.43
CA PHE A 144 -10.14 0.61 -17.85
C PHE A 144 -10.01 0.52 -16.33
N LYS A 145 -10.96 -0.13 -15.62
CA LYS A 145 -10.82 -0.39 -14.16
C LYS A 145 -9.55 -1.20 -13.87
N LYS A 146 -9.24 -2.22 -14.68
CA LYS A 146 -8.00 -3.01 -14.51
C LYS A 146 -6.76 -2.12 -14.66
N LEU A 147 -6.71 -1.28 -15.72
CA LEU A 147 -5.60 -0.36 -15.92
C LEU A 147 -5.43 0.60 -14.73
N ARG A 148 -6.53 1.19 -14.26
CA ARG A 148 -6.51 2.08 -13.09
C ARG A 148 -5.94 1.38 -11.86
N ASN A 149 -6.37 0.15 -11.57
CA ASN A 149 -5.86 -0.62 -10.43
C ASN A 149 -4.34 -0.87 -10.56
N THR A 150 -3.87 -1.23 -11.76
CA THR A 150 -2.44 -1.42 -12.03
C THR A 150 -1.66 -0.11 -11.86
N ILE A 151 -2.16 1.02 -12.38
CA ILE A 151 -1.54 2.34 -12.22
C ILE A 151 -1.44 2.71 -10.72
N GLU A 152 -2.51 2.51 -9.95
CA GLU A 152 -2.50 2.77 -8.51
C GLU A 152 -1.52 1.87 -7.76
N ALA A 153 -1.44 0.60 -8.12
CA ALA A 153 -0.46 -0.33 -7.55
C ALA A 153 0.98 0.15 -7.81
N VAL A 154 1.30 0.56 -9.05
CA VAL A 154 2.62 1.13 -9.38
C VAL A 154 2.88 2.42 -8.63
N ARG A 155 1.88 3.32 -8.50
CA ARG A 155 2.00 4.57 -7.74
C ARG A 155 2.38 4.31 -6.29
N VAL A 156 1.70 3.35 -5.64
CA VAL A 156 2.01 2.95 -4.25
C VAL A 156 3.42 2.40 -4.16
N LEU A 157 3.79 1.42 -5.01
CA LEU A 157 5.13 0.82 -5.01
C LEU A 157 6.23 1.86 -5.26
N SER A 158 6.03 2.80 -6.18
CA SER A 158 6.99 3.88 -6.43
C SER A 158 7.15 4.80 -5.21
N SER A 159 6.05 5.08 -4.49
CA SER A 159 6.10 5.88 -3.27
C SER A 159 6.84 5.17 -2.12
N LEU A 160 6.73 3.83 -2.03
CA LEU A 160 7.44 3.03 -1.03
C LEU A 160 8.95 2.99 -1.31
N ARG A 161 9.37 2.93 -2.56
CA ARG A 161 10.81 2.96 -2.94
C ARG A 161 11.53 4.24 -2.49
N ALA A 162 10.80 5.34 -2.40
CA ALA A 162 11.33 6.63 -1.94
C ALA A 162 11.08 6.87 -0.44
N SER A 163 10.47 5.91 0.28
CA SER A 163 10.09 6.09 1.68
C SER A 163 11.20 5.69 2.65
N ARG A 164 11.10 6.28 3.85
CA ARG A 164 11.98 6.02 5.00
C ARG A 164 11.13 5.65 6.21
N ILE A 165 11.45 4.52 6.87
CA ILE A 165 10.79 4.08 8.10
C ILE A 165 11.81 4.10 9.23
N GLY A 166 11.46 4.77 10.34
CA GLY A 166 12.28 4.79 11.54
C GLY A 166 12.00 3.57 12.43
N LEU A 167 13.06 2.89 12.89
CA LEU A 167 12.99 1.89 13.95
C LEU A 167 13.54 2.50 15.23
N VAL A 168 12.66 2.80 16.18
CA VAL A 168 13.01 3.44 17.45
C VAL A 168 13.18 2.40 18.54
N GLY A 169 14.43 2.18 18.96
CA GLY A 169 14.79 1.29 20.07
C GLY A 169 14.81 -0.19 19.74
N TYR A 170 14.74 -0.57 18.46
CA TYR A 170 14.70 -1.98 18.01
C TYR A 170 13.32 -2.64 18.21
N HIS A 171 13.18 -3.97 18.04
CA HIS A 171 11.94 -4.69 18.33
C HIS A 171 11.86 -5.13 19.80
N SER A 172 10.66 -5.43 20.28
CA SER A 172 10.44 -5.90 21.65
C SER A 172 11.06 -7.30 21.89
N PRO A 173 11.63 -7.57 23.07
CA PRO A 173 12.28 -8.85 23.36
C PRO A 173 11.33 -10.03 23.21
N GLY A 174 11.78 -11.10 22.54
CA GLY A 174 11.01 -12.33 22.38
C GLY A 174 10.06 -12.36 21.18
N PHE A 175 9.83 -11.24 20.48
CA PHE A 175 9.00 -11.18 19.28
C PHE A 175 9.84 -11.37 18.01
N TYR A 176 10.18 -12.61 17.69
CA TYR A 176 10.99 -12.94 16.51
C TYR A 176 10.26 -12.63 15.19
N ASP A 177 8.94 -12.72 15.17
CA ASP A 177 8.11 -12.42 14.01
C ASP A 177 8.00 -10.91 13.72
N GLY A 178 8.31 -10.04 14.69
CA GLY A 178 8.46 -8.60 14.51
C GLY A 178 9.79 -8.18 13.86
N SER A 179 10.76 -9.12 13.72
CA SER A 179 12.07 -8.81 13.13
C SER A 179 11.96 -8.56 11.63
N VAL A 180 12.86 -7.69 11.12
CA VAL A 180 12.93 -7.35 9.70
C VAL A 180 14.26 -7.81 9.09
N ASP A 181 14.19 -8.34 7.87
CA ASP A 181 15.36 -8.48 7.01
C ASP A 181 15.53 -7.20 6.20
N GLU A 182 16.47 -6.36 6.61
CA GLU A 182 16.70 -5.03 6.01
C GLU A 182 17.16 -5.12 4.56
N VAL A 183 17.95 -6.15 4.23
CA VAL A 183 18.41 -6.36 2.85
C VAL A 183 17.24 -6.74 1.95
N ALA A 184 16.39 -7.66 2.40
CA ALA A 184 15.19 -8.04 1.66
C ALA A 184 14.20 -6.87 1.56
N LEU A 185 14.03 -6.06 2.61
CA LEU A 185 13.22 -4.84 2.57
C LEU A 185 13.71 -3.90 1.47
N LYS A 186 15.02 -3.60 1.47
CA LYS A 186 15.62 -2.71 0.46
C LYS A 186 15.54 -3.29 -0.95
N GLN A 187 15.79 -4.56 -1.11
CA GLN A 187 15.79 -5.24 -2.41
C GLN A 187 14.39 -5.32 -3.03
N HIS A 188 13.40 -5.74 -2.25
CA HIS A 188 12.06 -6.05 -2.78
C HIS A 188 11.10 -4.86 -2.75
N VAL A 189 11.20 -3.99 -1.75
CA VAL A 189 10.32 -2.84 -1.57
C VAL A 189 11.01 -1.53 -1.95
N GLY A 190 12.29 -1.41 -1.60
CA GLY A 190 13.11 -0.23 -1.84
C GLY A 190 13.11 0.77 -0.69
N THR A 191 12.25 0.59 0.32
CA THR A 191 12.16 1.43 1.53
C THR A 191 13.49 1.42 2.30
N GLU A 192 13.90 2.58 2.81
CA GLU A 192 15.06 2.74 3.66
C GLU A 192 14.66 2.58 5.13
N LEU A 193 15.38 1.74 5.88
CA LEU A 193 15.25 1.64 7.33
C LEU A 193 16.24 2.59 8.00
N VAL A 194 15.77 3.37 8.97
CA VAL A 194 16.58 4.31 9.76
C VAL A 194 16.52 3.88 11.21
N HIS A 195 17.66 3.48 11.76
CA HIS A 195 17.77 3.13 13.17
C HIS A 195 17.88 4.38 14.03
N ILE A 196 17.09 4.44 15.08
CA ILE A 196 17.02 5.55 16.05
C ILE A 196 17.15 4.94 17.45
N ASP A 197 18.20 5.34 18.15
CA ASP A 197 18.42 4.89 19.51
C ASP A 197 17.44 5.54 20.49
N LEU A 198 17.09 4.82 21.58
CA LEU A 198 16.23 5.37 22.63
C LEU A 198 16.84 6.60 23.32
N SER A 199 18.16 6.75 23.32
CA SER A 199 18.84 7.94 23.82
C SER A 199 18.51 9.19 22.98
N GLU A 200 18.34 9.02 21.66
CA GLU A 200 17.91 10.11 20.76
C GLU A 200 16.46 10.53 21.09
N LEU A 201 15.57 9.55 21.33
CA LEU A 201 14.20 9.84 21.77
C LEU A 201 14.21 10.57 23.12
N ASN A 202 14.99 10.10 24.09
CA ASN A 202 15.11 10.73 25.40
C ASN A 202 15.65 12.17 25.30
N SER A 203 16.66 12.39 24.44
CA SER A 203 17.18 13.73 24.15
C SER A 203 16.14 14.64 23.49
N ALA A 204 15.34 14.13 22.56
CA ALA A 204 14.25 14.89 21.97
C ALA A 204 13.17 15.23 23.01
N MET A 205 12.74 14.25 23.81
CA MET A 205 11.76 14.44 24.88
C MET A 205 12.15 15.52 25.89
N SER A 206 13.44 15.58 26.28
CA SER A 206 13.94 16.54 27.26
C SER A 206 13.83 17.99 26.79
N LYS A 207 13.75 18.24 25.50
CA LYS A 207 13.62 19.55 24.87
C LYS A 207 12.16 19.99 24.69
N MET A 208 11.19 19.08 24.93
CA MET A 208 9.76 19.36 24.69
C MET A 208 9.16 20.21 25.78
N ASP A 209 8.44 21.25 25.38
CA ASP A 209 7.68 22.13 26.27
C ASP A 209 6.61 21.34 27.05
N GLU A 210 6.57 21.56 28.36
CA GLU A 210 5.69 20.82 29.27
C GLU A 210 4.22 21.15 29.06
N THR A 211 3.90 22.41 28.85
CA THR A 211 2.52 22.86 28.62
C THR A 211 1.97 22.25 27.34
N ARG A 212 2.78 22.26 26.28
CA ARG A 212 2.42 21.65 25.00
C ARG A 212 2.29 20.12 25.09
N ALA A 213 3.16 19.47 25.85
CA ALA A 213 3.08 18.03 26.07
C ALA A 213 1.78 17.66 26.81
N LYS A 214 1.39 18.42 27.83
CA LYS A 214 0.17 18.22 28.59
C LYS A 214 -1.09 18.46 27.74
N SER A 215 -1.12 19.52 26.94
CA SER A 215 -2.27 19.86 26.09
C SER A 215 -2.51 18.86 24.95
N ALA A 216 -1.52 18.09 24.53
CA ALA A 216 -1.63 17.11 23.46
C ALA A 216 -2.76 16.07 23.70
N HIS A 217 -3.08 15.76 24.96
CA HIS A 217 -4.17 14.84 25.32
C HIS A 217 -5.54 15.48 25.12
N GLU A 218 -5.69 16.74 25.48
CA GLU A 218 -6.94 17.50 25.43
C GLU A 218 -7.38 17.76 23.98
N GLU A 219 -6.43 17.78 23.04
CA GLU A 219 -6.72 17.83 21.59
C GLU A 219 -7.48 16.59 21.09
N VAL A 220 -7.36 15.45 21.77
CA VAL A 220 -8.04 14.20 21.41
C VAL A 220 -9.40 14.10 22.08
N THR A 221 -9.46 14.27 23.41
CA THR A 221 -10.69 14.17 24.20
C THR A 221 -10.50 14.81 25.58
N SER A 222 -11.61 15.27 26.16
CA SER A 222 -11.65 15.70 27.56
C SER A 222 -11.79 14.53 28.54
N LYS A 223 -12.08 13.32 28.08
CA LYS A 223 -12.23 12.12 28.91
C LYS A 223 -10.88 11.49 29.20
N ILE A 224 -10.17 12.00 30.22
CA ILE A 224 -8.85 11.49 30.63
C ILE A 224 -9.02 10.88 32.04
N VAL A 225 -8.69 9.58 32.19
CA VAL A 225 -8.97 8.82 33.40
C VAL A 225 -7.73 8.06 33.88
N GLY A 226 -7.43 8.20 35.17
CA GLY A 226 -6.42 7.39 35.88
C GLY A 226 -4.96 7.77 35.58
N LEU A 227 -4.71 8.87 34.87
CA LEU A 227 -3.37 9.39 34.61
C LEU A 227 -3.00 10.52 35.56
N THR A 228 -1.79 10.47 36.10
CA THR A 228 -1.18 11.61 36.78
C THR A 228 -0.76 12.69 35.78
N GLU A 229 -0.50 13.89 36.31
CA GLU A 229 0.01 14.99 35.49
C GLU A 229 1.38 14.64 34.88
N GLU A 230 2.26 14.02 35.66
CA GLU A 230 3.59 13.58 35.21
C GLU A 230 3.50 12.53 34.07
N GLU A 231 2.57 11.58 34.19
CA GLU A 231 2.33 10.59 33.13
C GLU A 231 1.85 11.26 31.83
N ARG A 232 0.93 12.22 31.92
CA ARG A 232 0.45 12.99 30.76
C ARG A 232 1.58 13.79 30.10
N ILE A 233 2.41 14.46 30.89
CA ILE A 233 3.55 15.22 30.37
C ILE A 233 4.53 14.28 29.68
N ARG A 234 4.86 13.14 30.29
CA ARG A 234 5.76 12.15 29.70
C ARG A 234 5.25 11.63 28.36
N ASP A 235 3.99 11.20 28.29
CA ASP A 235 3.41 10.63 27.06
C ASP A 235 3.28 11.69 25.96
N GLY A 236 2.94 12.92 26.32
CA GLY A 236 2.95 14.05 25.41
C GLY A 236 4.36 14.39 24.88
N ARG A 237 5.39 14.30 25.75
CA ARG A 237 6.79 14.47 25.34
C ARG A 237 7.26 13.35 24.40
N ILE A 238 6.82 12.10 24.63
CA ILE A 238 7.08 10.98 23.71
C ILE A 238 6.48 11.30 22.34
N PHE A 239 5.21 11.73 22.27
CA PHE A 239 4.55 12.10 21.03
C PHE A 239 5.31 13.21 20.28
N LEU A 240 5.61 14.31 20.97
CA LEU A 240 6.29 15.46 20.39
C LEU A 240 7.72 15.11 19.95
N GLY A 241 8.45 14.33 20.77
CA GLY A 241 9.80 13.87 20.46
C GLY A 241 9.84 12.96 19.23
N LEU A 242 8.94 11.97 19.15
CA LEU A 242 8.82 11.10 17.97
C LEU A 242 8.44 11.90 16.71
N LYS A 243 7.55 12.88 16.83
CA LYS A 243 7.16 13.75 15.72
C LYS A 243 8.34 14.61 15.24
N GLN A 244 9.15 15.16 16.15
CA GLN A 244 10.36 15.88 15.81
C GLN A 244 11.37 14.98 15.09
N ILE A 245 11.64 13.80 15.64
CA ILE A 245 12.54 12.80 15.03
C ILE A 245 12.08 12.43 13.62
N ALA A 246 10.77 12.22 13.42
CA ALA A 246 10.22 11.94 12.10
C ALA A 246 10.48 13.08 11.11
N GLN A 247 10.33 14.33 11.54
CA GLN A 247 10.57 15.52 10.71
C GLN A 247 12.05 15.70 10.37
N GLU A 248 12.92 15.62 11.36
CA GLU A 248 14.38 15.81 11.18
C GLU A 248 15.00 14.75 10.29
N ASN A 249 14.55 13.49 10.43
CA ASN A 249 15.03 12.36 9.63
C ASN A 249 14.20 12.13 8.34
N LYS A 250 13.20 12.96 8.06
CA LYS A 250 12.29 12.84 6.90
C LYS A 250 11.68 11.45 6.81
N LEU A 251 11.15 10.95 7.93
CA LEU A 251 10.55 9.63 8.00
C LEU A 251 9.07 9.68 7.58
N ASP A 252 8.67 8.69 6.81
CA ASP A 252 7.27 8.50 6.38
C ASP A 252 6.45 7.72 7.40
N ALA A 253 7.11 6.91 8.24
CA ALA A 253 6.50 6.10 9.30
C ALA A 253 7.52 5.78 10.39
N LEU A 254 7.03 5.33 11.56
CA LEU A 254 7.85 4.94 12.72
C LEU A 254 7.37 3.61 13.28
N ALA A 255 8.30 2.69 13.60
CA ALA A 255 8.06 1.54 14.46
C ALA A 255 8.76 1.77 15.80
N VAL A 256 8.03 1.63 16.91
CA VAL A 256 8.54 1.98 18.24
C VAL A 256 8.53 0.77 19.16
N LYS A 257 9.66 0.49 19.81
CA LYS A 257 9.76 -0.48 20.89
C LYS A 257 8.99 0.03 22.13
N CYS A 258 7.76 -0.45 22.31
CA CYS A 258 6.89 0.06 23.37
C CYS A 258 7.24 -0.45 24.77
N TRP A 259 7.94 -1.56 24.90
CA TRP A 259 8.39 -2.15 26.16
C TRP A 259 9.70 -2.94 25.97
N PRO A 260 10.47 -3.25 27.04
CA PRO A 260 10.20 -2.84 28.42
C PRO A 260 10.56 -1.39 28.74
N GLU A 261 11.48 -0.76 28.00
CA GLU A 261 12.09 0.52 28.38
C GLU A 261 11.07 1.68 28.42
N LEU A 262 10.13 1.72 27.49
CA LEU A 262 9.08 2.74 27.49
C LEU A 262 7.87 2.37 28.35
N SER A 263 7.85 1.18 28.97
CA SER A 263 6.81 0.75 29.92
C SER A 263 5.38 0.98 29.39
N PHE A 264 5.14 0.66 28.11
CA PHE A 264 3.88 0.87 27.38
C PHE A 264 3.43 2.34 27.26
N SER A 265 4.35 3.30 27.34
CA SER A 265 4.01 4.74 27.25
C SER A 265 3.91 5.27 25.82
N SER A 266 4.11 4.44 24.79
CA SER A 266 4.07 4.87 23.37
C SER A 266 2.68 4.82 22.74
N CYS A 267 1.69 4.14 23.32
CA CYS A 267 0.38 3.95 22.69
C CYS A 267 -0.31 5.26 22.32
N PHE A 268 -0.35 6.23 23.23
CA PHE A 268 -0.87 7.58 22.96
C PHE A 268 -0.12 8.26 21.82
N ALA A 269 1.22 8.19 21.80
CA ALA A 269 2.05 8.81 20.79
C ALA A 269 1.81 8.18 19.40
N LEU A 270 1.71 6.85 19.32
CA LEU A 270 1.44 6.12 18.06
C LEU A 270 0.05 6.47 17.49
N SER A 271 -0.97 6.58 18.36
CA SER A 271 -2.30 7.05 17.98
C SER A 271 -2.25 8.45 17.36
N ARG A 272 -1.58 9.39 18.03
CA ARG A 272 -1.45 10.78 17.58
C ARG A 272 -0.64 10.93 16.30
N LEU A 273 0.45 10.17 16.15
CA LEU A 273 1.26 10.15 14.93
C LEU A 273 0.44 9.66 13.74
N SER A 274 -0.31 8.56 13.91
CA SER A 274 -1.17 8.01 12.86
C SER A 274 -2.24 9.00 12.40
N ASP A 275 -2.86 9.75 13.32
CA ASP A 275 -3.80 10.83 12.99
C ASP A 275 -3.13 12.03 12.30
N SER A 276 -1.84 12.27 12.56
CA SER A 276 -1.07 13.32 11.89
C SER A 276 -0.48 12.90 10.54
N GLY A 277 -0.83 11.71 10.04
CA GLY A 277 -0.38 11.19 8.75
C GLY A 277 0.96 10.45 8.78
N ILE A 278 1.50 10.16 9.96
CA ILE A 278 2.73 9.37 10.15
C ILE A 278 2.34 8.03 10.78
N PRO A 279 2.23 6.92 10.03
CA PRO A 279 1.93 5.62 10.59
C PRO A 279 2.88 5.24 11.72
N GLY A 280 2.29 4.90 12.88
CA GLY A 280 3.02 4.50 14.08
C GLY A 280 2.81 3.02 14.38
N GLY A 281 3.80 2.17 14.12
CA GLY A 281 3.78 0.74 14.45
C GLY A 281 4.23 0.46 15.87
N CYS A 282 3.63 -0.57 16.47
CA CYS A 282 3.94 -1.03 17.82
C CYS A 282 5.06 -2.07 17.80
N GLU A 283 5.71 -2.28 18.97
CA GLU A 283 6.67 -3.37 19.24
C GLU A 283 7.93 -3.38 18.35
N GLY A 284 8.16 -2.29 17.60
CA GLY A 284 9.24 -2.23 16.64
C GLY A 284 9.00 -3.04 15.36
N ASP A 285 7.74 -3.45 15.11
CA ASP A 285 7.38 -4.26 13.94
C ASP A 285 7.42 -3.42 12.65
N ILE A 286 8.54 -3.51 11.94
CA ILE A 286 8.77 -2.79 10.68
C ILE A 286 7.85 -3.28 9.57
N ASN A 287 7.58 -4.57 9.47
CA ASN A 287 6.72 -5.10 8.41
C ASN A 287 5.25 -4.70 8.61
N ALA A 288 4.77 -4.63 9.87
CA ALA A 288 3.46 -4.04 10.17
C ALA A 288 3.42 -2.56 9.81
N THR A 289 4.46 -1.80 10.18
CA THR A 289 4.57 -0.38 9.88
C THR A 289 4.64 -0.12 8.36
N LEU A 290 5.38 -0.94 7.62
CA LEU A 290 5.40 -0.93 6.15
C LEU A 290 4.00 -1.21 5.56
N THR A 291 3.27 -2.16 6.14
CA THR A 291 1.89 -2.45 5.73
C THR A 291 0.98 -1.25 6.00
N MET A 292 1.09 -0.61 7.17
CA MET A 292 0.36 0.63 7.48
C MET A 292 0.67 1.72 6.46
N LEU A 293 1.95 1.96 6.15
CA LEU A 293 2.36 2.96 5.18
C LEU A 293 1.83 2.64 3.77
N THR A 294 1.89 1.37 3.35
CA THR A 294 1.35 0.90 2.07
C THR A 294 -0.15 1.19 1.95
N LEU A 295 -0.92 0.83 2.97
CA LEU A 295 -2.37 1.04 3.00
C LEU A 295 -2.72 2.53 3.09
N GLN A 296 -1.99 3.32 3.86
CA GLN A 296 -2.19 4.76 3.93
C GLN A 296 -1.90 5.44 2.58
N ARG A 297 -0.81 5.06 1.89
CA ARG A 297 -0.48 5.58 0.54
C ARG A 297 -1.53 5.20 -0.50
N LEU A 298 -2.14 4.02 -0.35
CA LEU A 298 -3.21 3.56 -1.22
C LEU A 298 -4.51 4.30 -0.98
N THR A 299 -4.90 4.49 0.29
CA THR A 299 -6.27 4.88 0.64
C THR A 299 -6.41 6.31 1.16
N GLY A 300 -5.32 6.92 1.62
CA GLY A 300 -5.34 8.20 2.34
C GLY A 300 -5.93 8.10 3.74
N GLN A 301 -6.23 6.89 4.25
CA GLN A 301 -6.89 6.67 5.54
C GLN A 301 -5.90 6.24 6.62
N ALA A 302 -6.25 6.48 7.87
CA ALA A 302 -5.60 5.83 9.00
C ALA A 302 -5.84 4.31 8.95
N VAL A 303 -4.85 3.54 9.39
CA VAL A 303 -4.85 2.08 9.37
C VAL A 303 -4.86 1.56 10.81
N PHE A 304 -5.70 0.58 11.09
CA PHE A 304 -5.78 -0.05 12.41
C PHE A 304 -4.81 -1.23 12.48
N LEU A 305 -3.80 -1.13 13.33
CA LEU A 305 -2.92 -2.23 13.72
C LEU A 305 -3.57 -2.98 14.89
N CYS A 306 -3.72 -4.30 14.78
CA CYS A 306 -4.39 -5.11 15.79
C CYS A 306 -3.94 -6.57 15.81
N ASP A 307 -4.27 -7.25 16.91
CA ASP A 307 -4.16 -8.69 17.08
C ASP A 307 -5.50 -9.37 16.83
N VAL A 308 -5.47 -10.63 16.38
CA VAL A 308 -6.66 -11.49 16.37
C VAL A 308 -6.83 -12.10 17.75
N PHE A 309 -7.80 -11.61 18.50
CA PHE A 309 -7.98 -11.90 19.91
C PHE A 309 -8.93 -13.08 20.19
N HIS A 310 -9.95 -13.26 19.33
CA HIS A 310 -10.93 -14.34 19.47
C HIS A 310 -11.58 -14.69 18.13
N LEU A 311 -12.05 -15.93 18.01
CA LEU A 311 -12.75 -16.48 16.86
C LEU A 311 -14.12 -17.02 17.30
N ASP A 312 -15.17 -16.76 16.50
CA ASP A 312 -16.53 -17.29 16.71
C ASP A 312 -17.02 -17.97 15.43
N ASP A 313 -16.96 -19.30 15.40
CA ASP A 313 -17.33 -20.13 14.25
C ASP A 313 -18.82 -20.00 13.90
N LYS A 314 -19.69 -19.84 14.91
CA LYS A 314 -21.13 -19.76 14.71
C LYS A 314 -21.55 -18.47 14.02
N LYS A 315 -20.86 -17.37 14.33
CA LYS A 315 -21.12 -16.06 13.73
C LYS A 315 -20.23 -15.80 12.51
N ASN A 316 -19.24 -16.65 12.28
CA ASN A 316 -18.18 -16.44 11.28
C ASN A 316 -17.46 -15.11 11.49
N THR A 317 -17.12 -14.78 12.76
CA THR A 317 -16.46 -13.52 13.12
C THR A 317 -15.13 -13.75 13.80
N ILE A 318 -14.25 -12.75 13.64
CA ILE A 318 -13.05 -12.57 14.45
C ILE A 318 -13.24 -11.33 15.32
N LEU A 319 -12.80 -11.37 16.56
CA LEU A 319 -12.62 -10.20 17.40
C LEU A 319 -11.15 -9.80 17.32
N THR A 320 -10.90 -8.59 16.86
CA THR A 320 -9.57 -7.98 16.85
C THR A 320 -9.48 -6.89 17.92
N TYR A 321 -8.27 -6.63 18.40
CA TYR A 321 -8.04 -5.61 19.38
C TYR A 321 -6.57 -5.16 19.36
N HIS A 322 -6.31 -3.96 19.91
CA HIS A 322 -4.96 -3.54 20.30
C HIS A 322 -5.01 -2.65 21.55
N CYS A 323 -3.85 -2.48 22.21
CA CYS A 323 -3.72 -1.84 23.51
C CYS A 323 -4.24 -0.39 23.60
N GLY A 324 -4.57 0.28 22.49
CA GLY A 324 -5.00 1.69 22.49
C GLY A 324 -4.06 2.62 21.73
N ALA A 325 -3.38 2.06 20.71
CA ALA A 325 -2.53 2.81 19.78
C ALA A 325 -3.23 3.20 18.47
N ALA A 326 -4.51 2.84 18.31
CA ALA A 326 -5.27 3.16 17.10
C ALA A 326 -5.48 4.68 16.97
N ALA A 327 -5.40 5.19 15.74
CA ALA A 327 -5.70 6.58 15.41
C ALA A 327 -7.12 6.94 15.85
N ALA A 328 -7.31 8.07 16.55
CA ALA A 328 -8.62 8.49 17.08
C ALA A 328 -9.66 8.73 15.98
N SER A 329 -9.25 9.03 14.75
CA SER A 329 -10.09 9.13 13.55
C SER A 329 -10.77 7.81 13.13
N LEU A 330 -10.33 6.68 13.70
CA LEU A 330 -10.95 5.37 13.50
C LEU A 330 -12.09 5.09 14.50
N ALA A 331 -12.33 5.96 15.46
CA ALA A 331 -13.40 5.81 16.43
C ALA A 331 -14.78 5.76 15.74
N SER A 332 -15.67 4.92 16.26
CA SER A 332 -17.07 4.82 15.77
C SER A 332 -17.79 6.17 15.95
N LYS A 333 -17.55 6.82 17.09
CA LYS A 333 -18.04 8.18 17.38
C LYS A 333 -16.98 8.93 18.19
N LYS A 334 -16.81 10.21 17.92
CA LYS A 334 -15.88 11.07 18.68
C LYS A 334 -16.15 11.05 20.20
N GLY A 335 -17.42 10.96 20.61
CA GLY A 335 -17.82 10.89 22.01
C GLY A 335 -17.47 9.58 22.73
N ASP A 336 -17.10 8.52 22.00
CA ASP A 336 -16.70 7.23 22.59
C ASP A 336 -15.22 7.21 22.97
N ILE A 337 -14.42 8.18 22.50
CA ILE A 337 -12.97 8.25 22.76
C ILE A 337 -12.71 8.61 24.22
N SER A 338 -11.88 7.80 24.88
CA SER A 338 -11.32 8.10 26.19
C SER A 338 -9.81 7.86 26.20
N ILE A 339 -9.09 8.64 26.99
CA ILE A 339 -7.69 8.40 27.28
C ILE A 339 -7.62 7.80 28.68
N MET A 340 -7.00 6.64 28.79
CA MET A 340 -6.95 5.89 30.04
C MET A 340 -5.52 5.43 30.34
N LYS A 341 -5.21 5.21 31.63
CA LYS A 341 -3.94 4.60 32.01
C LYS A 341 -3.84 3.19 31.45
N HIS A 342 -2.68 2.85 30.86
CA HIS A 342 -2.41 1.51 30.34
C HIS A 342 -2.50 0.46 31.45
N PRO A 343 -3.20 -0.69 31.25
CA PRO A 343 -3.41 -1.67 32.32
C PRO A 343 -2.13 -2.39 32.76
N LEU A 344 -1.11 -2.46 31.91
CA LEU A 344 0.16 -3.15 32.17
C LEU A 344 1.35 -2.21 32.39
N GLY A 345 1.16 -0.89 32.32
CA GLY A 345 2.27 0.05 32.39
C GLY A 345 1.87 1.46 32.85
N CYS A 346 2.77 2.41 32.61
CA CYS A 346 2.60 3.79 33.08
C CYS A 346 2.04 4.74 32.01
N GLY A 347 1.85 4.25 30.77
CA GLY A 347 1.46 5.10 29.64
C GLY A 347 -0.04 5.31 29.49
N ALA A 348 -0.40 6.22 28.61
CA ALA A 348 -1.76 6.47 28.18
C ALA A 348 -2.13 5.64 26.97
N THR A 349 -3.37 5.12 26.96
CA THR A 349 -4.04 4.47 25.83
C THR A 349 -5.15 5.35 25.31
N VAL A 350 -5.40 5.33 23.99
CA VAL A 350 -6.56 5.99 23.35
C VAL A 350 -7.59 4.90 23.05
N GLU A 351 -8.65 4.85 23.86
CA GLU A 351 -9.62 3.75 23.87
C GLU A 351 -10.95 4.13 23.23
N PHE A 352 -11.39 3.28 22.31
CA PHE A 352 -12.70 3.40 21.64
C PHE A 352 -12.98 2.13 20.81
N PRO A 353 -14.25 1.79 20.57
CA PRO A 353 -14.61 0.81 19.56
C PRO A 353 -14.36 1.37 18.16
N VAL A 354 -13.70 0.60 17.30
CA VAL A 354 -13.41 1.00 15.91
C VAL A 354 -14.70 1.05 15.09
N LYS A 355 -14.77 1.98 14.14
CA LYS A 355 -15.93 2.21 13.26
C LYS A 355 -16.25 0.98 12.39
N THR A 356 -17.53 0.88 11.98
CA THR A 356 -18.07 -0.21 11.17
C THR A 356 -17.85 0.02 9.67
N GLY A 357 -18.13 -1.01 8.86
CA GLY A 357 -18.17 -0.97 7.40
C GLY A 357 -17.31 -2.04 6.74
N ARG A 358 -17.28 -2.05 5.43
CA ARG A 358 -16.42 -2.94 4.65
C ARG A 358 -14.96 -2.72 5.01
N VAL A 359 -14.18 -3.82 5.18
CA VAL A 359 -12.77 -3.75 5.54
C VAL A 359 -11.93 -4.74 4.74
N THR A 360 -10.67 -4.37 4.55
CA THR A 360 -9.61 -5.26 4.07
C THR A 360 -8.60 -5.47 5.19
N ILE A 361 -8.26 -6.74 5.47
CA ILE A 361 -7.28 -7.18 6.45
C ILE A 361 -6.02 -7.55 5.69
N VAL A 362 -4.90 -6.96 6.06
CA VAL A 362 -3.65 -7.10 5.30
C VAL A 362 -2.48 -7.34 6.24
N ARG A 363 -1.53 -8.16 5.83
CA ARG A 363 -0.23 -8.27 6.47
C ARG A 363 0.85 -8.51 5.42
N MET A 364 1.81 -7.60 5.35
CA MET A 364 3.06 -7.82 4.60
C MET A 364 4.10 -8.39 5.56
N GLY A 365 4.87 -9.35 5.08
CA GLY A 365 5.93 -9.96 5.86
C GLY A 365 7.04 -10.51 4.99
N ASN A 366 8.10 -10.95 5.63
CA ASN A 366 9.23 -11.59 4.98
C ASN A 366 9.38 -13.03 5.48
N CYS A 367 9.54 -13.97 4.57
CA CYS A 367 9.82 -15.36 4.89
C CYS A 367 10.91 -15.89 3.95
N ALA A 368 12.02 -16.36 4.53
CA ALA A 368 13.16 -16.90 3.78
C ALA A 368 13.63 -15.95 2.64
N GLY A 369 13.78 -14.68 2.94
CA GLY A 369 14.22 -13.64 1.98
C GLY A 369 13.20 -13.22 0.94
N ARG A 370 11.95 -13.73 1.00
CA ARG A 370 10.88 -13.39 0.05
C ARG A 370 9.78 -12.60 0.73
N TYR A 371 9.35 -11.52 0.10
CA TYR A 371 8.18 -10.77 0.57
C TYR A 371 6.88 -11.48 0.18
N ARG A 372 5.93 -11.42 1.08
CA ARG A 372 4.58 -11.97 0.92
C ARG A 372 3.56 -11.00 1.49
N MET A 373 2.31 -11.13 1.05
CA MET A 373 1.20 -10.32 1.52
C MET A 373 -0.03 -11.20 1.76
N PHE A 374 -0.50 -11.22 3.00
CA PHE A 374 -1.78 -11.81 3.37
C PHE A 374 -2.89 -10.77 3.12
N ILE A 375 -4.00 -11.21 2.51
CA ILE A 375 -5.16 -10.37 2.19
C ILE A 375 -6.44 -11.15 2.50
N ALA A 376 -7.27 -10.60 3.37
CA ALA A 376 -8.62 -11.07 3.62
C ALA A 376 -9.60 -9.89 3.63
N THR A 377 -10.88 -10.17 3.48
CA THR A 377 -11.93 -9.14 3.47
C THR A 377 -13.09 -9.53 4.38
N GLY A 378 -13.83 -8.53 4.84
CA GLY A 378 -14.95 -8.74 5.73
C GLY A 378 -15.74 -7.47 6.00
N GLU A 379 -16.71 -7.59 6.89
CA GLU A 379 -17.56 -6.50 7.36
C GLU A 379 -17.29 -6.23 8.83
N ALA A 380 -16.74 -5.06 9.16
CA ALA A 380 -16.57 -4.59 10.53
C ALA A 380 -17.91 -4.29 11.16
N LEU A 381 -18.22 -4.97 12.24
CA LEU A 381 -19.50 -4.91 12.95
C LEU A 381 -19.49 -3.86 14.05
N ARG A 382 -20.68 -3.44 14.48
CA ARG A 382 -20.81 -2.55 15.63
C ARG A 382 -20.36 -3.29 16.89
N THR A 383 -19.19 -2.92 17.39
CA THR A 383 -18.55 -3.52 18.57
C THR A 383 -18.77 -2.64 19.80
N LYS A 384 -19.02 -3.22 20.96
CA LYS A 384 -19.00 -2.52 22.23
C LYS A 384 -17.59 -2.48 22.79
N GLN A 385 -17.33 -1.60 23.78
CA GLN A 385 -16.06 -1.59 24.52
C GLN A 385 -16.01 -2.78 25.50
N ILE A 386 -15.81 -4.00 24.96
CA ILE A 386 -15.81 -5.24 25.73
C ILE A 386 -14.46 -5.58 26.38
N VAL A 387 -13.40 -4.97 25.87
CA VAL A 387 -12.03 -5.05 26.39
C VAL A 387 -11.42 -3.66 26.41
N ARG A 388 -10.36 -3.47 27.19
CA ARG A 388 -9.57 -2.24 27.17
C ARG A 388 -8.89 -2.08 25.80
N GLY A 389 -8.60 -0.85 25.38
CA GLY A 389 -7.99 -0.58 24.08
C GLY A 389 -9.00 -0.37 22.94
N ASN A 390 -8.72 -0.93 21.76
CA ASN A 390 -9.49 -0.69 20.55
C ASN A 390 -10.09 -2.01 20.00
N PRO A 391 -11.28 -2.45 20.47
CA PRO A 391 -11.93 -3.67 19.98
C PRO A 391 -12.63 -3.44 18.61
N LEU A 392 -12.59 -4.47 17.76
CA LEU A 392 -13.34 -4.54 16.50
C LEU A 392 -13.73 -5.99 16.20
N GLU A 393 -15.03 -6.26 16.07
CA GLU A 393 -15.54 -7.54 15.58
C GLU A 393 -15.73 -7.45 14.06
N ILE A 394 -15.21 -8.45 13.33
CA ILE A 394 -15.28 -8.50 11.86
C ILE A 394 -15.92 -9.83 11.45
N ARG A 395 -16.99 -9.76 10.67
CA ARG A 395 -17.52 -10.93 9.96
C ARG A 395 -16.71 -11.11 8.69
N LEU A 396 -16.03 -12.25 8.56
CA LEU A 396 -15.21 -12.57 7.40
C LEU A 396 -16.06 -12.96 6.20
N ASP A 397 -15.55 -12.70 5.00
CA ASP A 397 -16.14 -13.23 3.76
C ASP A 397 -15.78 -14.71 3.58
N SER A 398 -14.61 -15.12 4.01
CA SER A 398 -14.19 -16.52 4.11
C SER A 398 -14.71 -17.17 5.39
N LYS A 399 -14.52 -18.48 5.52
CA LYS A 399 -14.77 -19.15 6.81
C LYS A 399 -13.66 -18.83 7.81
N VAL A 400 -14.03 -18.70 9.08
CA VAL A 400 -13.08 -18.48 10.19
C VAL A 400 -12.03 -19.58 10.27
N ASP A 401 -12.40 -20.85 10.03
CA ASP A 401 -11.45 -21.97 10.01
C ASP A 401 -10.42 -21.84 8.89
N ASP A 402 -10.85 -21.41 7.69
CA ASP A 402 -9.94 -21.21 6.56
C ASP A 402 -8.98 -20.04 6.85
N PHE A 403 -9.48 -18.97 7.48
CA PHE A 403 -8.68 -17.85 7.96
C PHE A 403 -7.61 -18.33 8.95
N LEU A 404 -8.01 -19.01 10.02
CA LEU A 404 -7.09 -19.52 11.04
C LEU A 404 -6.06 -20.47 10.44
N LYS A 405 -6.51 -21.41 9.59
CA LYS A 405 -5.64 -22.35 8.89
C LYS A 405 -4.60 -21.63 8.03
N THR A 406 -5.04 -20.62 7.26
CA THR A 406 -4.12 -19.88 6.39
C THR A 406 -3.10 -19.10 7.21
N VAL A 407 -3.54 -18.35 8.22
CA VAL A 407 -2.66 -17.55 9.08
C VAL A 407 -1.61 -18.43 9.75
N THR A 408 -2.03 -19.55 10.34
CA THR A 408 -1.11 -20.43 11.11
C THR A 408 -0.21 -21.28 10.22
N SER A 409 -0.76 -21.93 9.17
CA SER A 409 0.02 -22.82 8.31
C SER A 409 0.99 -22.07 7.38
N ARG A 410 0.67 -20.82 7.04
CA ARG A 410 1.55 -19.97 6.24
C ARG A 410 2.46 -19.09 7.11
N GLY A 411 2.33 -19.17 8.45
CA GLY A 411 3.12 -18.39 9.40
C GLY A 411 2.99 -16.89 9.17
N VAL A 412 1.76 -16.38 9.05
CA VAL A 412 1.50 -14.94 8.99
C VAL A 412 1.77 -14.38 10.38
N GLU A 413 2.48 -13.27 10.43
CA GLU A 413 2.89 -12.60 11.66
C GLU A 413 1.64 -12.10 12.45
N HIS A 414 1.77 -11.93 13.78
CA HIS A 414 0.61 -11.72 14.67
C HIS A 414 -0.14 -10.42 14.46
N HIS A 415 0.53 -9.30 14.16
CA HIS A 415 -0.13 -8.04 13.87
C HIS A 415 -0.85 -8.07 12.52
N MET A 416 -2.14 -7.79 12.54
CA MET A 416 -2.96 -7.55 11.32
C MET A 416 -3.22 -6.06 11.14
N LEU A 417 -3.27 -5.64 9.90
CA LEU A 417 -3.55 -4.24 9.54
C LEU A 417 -4.91 -4.16 8.85
N ILE A 418 -5.79 -3.31 9.37
CA ILE A 418 -7.16 -3.18 8.87
C ILE A 418 -7.36 -1.78 8.31
N VAL A 419 -7.89 -1.72 7.10
CA VAL A 419 -8.29 -0.48 6.43
C VAL A 419 -9.74 -0.58 5.94
N HIS A 420 -10.50 0.51 6.03
CA HIS A 420 -11.88 0.54 5.57
C HIS A 420 -11.95 0.62 4.04
N GLY A 421 -12.87 -0.16 3.47
CA GLY A 421 -13.04 -0.37 2.04
C GLY A 421 -12.58 -1.75 1.58
N ASP A 422 -12.90 -2.11 0.33
CA ASP A 422 -12.39 -3.30 -0.34
C ASP A 422 -11.27 -2.91 -1.31
N TRP A 423 -10.04 -3.24 -0.93
CA TRP A 423 -8.82 -2.92 -1.66
C TRP A 423 -8.13 -4.17 -2.20
N SER A 424 -8.77 -5.33 -2.09
CA SER A 424 -8.21 -6.64 -2.45
C SER A 424 -7.71 -6.72 -3.89
N ASP A 425 -8.44 -6.12 -4.84
CA ASP A 425 -8.04 -6.06 -6.25
C ASP A 425 -6.68 -5.34 -6.43
N ILE A 426 -6.52 -4.14 -5.83
CA ILE A 426 -5.30 -3.34 -6.00
C ILE A 426 -4.12 -3.95 -5.22
N LEU A 427 -4.37 -4.51 -4.03
CA LEU A 427 -3.34 -5.21 -3.27
C LEU A 427 -2.85 -6.47 -4.00
N SER A 428 -3.75 -7.17 -4.70
CA SER A 428 -3.38 -8.27 -5.59
C SER A 428 -2.50 -7.81 -6.75
N GLU A 429 -2.79 -6.65 -7.34
CA GLU A 429 -1.93 -6.02 -8.36
C GLU A 429 -0.55 -5.65 -7.80
N ILE A 430 -0.48 -5.13 -6.57
CA ILE A 430 0.79 -4.84 -5.89
C ILE A 430 1.63 -6.11 -5.78
N CYS A 431 1.02 -7.23 -5.33
CA CYS A 431 1.72 -8.51 -5.23
C CYS A 431 2.27 -8.96 -6.59
N GLU A 432 1.46 -8.89 -7.64
CA GLU A 432 1.84 -9.32 -8.99
C GLU A 432 3.01 -8.49 -9.55
N ILE A 433 2.93 -7.16 -9.42
CA ILE A 433 3.96 -6.24 -9.94
C ILE A 433 5.26 -6.36 -9.15
N ALA A 434 5.19 -6.38 -7.81
CA ALA A 434 6.35 -6.47 -6.95
C ALA A 434 6.94 -7.89 -6.88
N GLY A 435 6.19 -8.91 -7.31
CA GLY A 435 6.57 -10.31 -7.19
C GLY A 435 6.48 -10.83 -5.76
N PHE A 436 5.56 -10.29 -4.96
CA PHE A 436 5.27 -10.80 -3.64
C PHE A 436 4.41 -12.05 -3.71
N GLU A 437 4.64 -12.98 -2.81
CA GLU A 437 3.76 -14.12 -2.64
C GLU A 437 2.41 -13.65 -2.09
N LYS A 438 1.35 -13.85 -2.86
CA LYS A 438 0.00 -13.51 -2.42
C LYS A 438 -0.61 -14.66 -1.63
N MET A 439 -1.09 -14.37 -0.41
CA MET A 439 -1.83 -15.30 0.45
C MET A 439 -3.25 -14.75 0.64
N THR A 440 -4.24 -15.52 0.24
CA THR A 440 -5.66 -15.16 0.39
C THR A 440 -6.43 -16.28 1.07
N VAL A 441 -7.57 -15.93 1.65
CA VAL A 441 -8.51 -16.87 2.28
C VAL A 441 -9.76 -16.96 1.45
#